data_dba81a0287555a4da5d7a5f976e304d3
#
_entry.id   dba81a0287555a4da5d7a5f976e304d3
#
_cell.length_a   1.000
_cell.length_b   1.000
_cell.length_c   1.000
_cell.angle_alpha   90.00
_cell.angle_beta   90.00
_cell.angle_gamma   90.00
#
_symmetry.space_group_name_H-M   'P 1'
#
loop_
_entity.id
_entity.type
_entity.pdbx_description
1 polymer ?
#
loop_
_entity_poly.entity_id
_entity_poly.type
_entity_poly.pdbx_seq_one_letter_code
_entity_poly.pdbx_strand_id
1 'polypeptide(L)'
;SALPCAVPLSRRSFAAEAKKVYTRDKPHVNIGTIGHVDHGKTTLTAAITKVLSDAGGANYKKYEDIDNAPEEKARGITINASHVEYTTANRHYAHTDCPGHADYVKNMITGTAQMDGCILVVAATDGQMPQTREHLLLARQIGVEHVVVFINKADAVEDKEMLELVEIEIRELLTEFGYDGDNTPVVIGSALCALEQPELGVNSIMKLLDIVDSYVPLPKRKLDEPFLLPIEGVYSIPGRGTVVSGTMEKGVIKKGDDCEFIGHNRVFKSVVTGIEMFHKSLERAEAGDNLGALVRGLKREDVRRGMVMCKPGSILPHRKVKAQVYVLSKEEGGRHKPFVTNFMPVMFSLTWDMACRVTLPSEKEMVMPGEDTQLTLTLRQPMVLEKGQRFTLRDGNRTIGTGLVTDILQVTDEDDTNWG
;
A
#
# COMPACT_ATOMS: atom_id res chain seq x y z
N SER A 1 18.73 61.23 -37.96
CA SER A 1 17.94 60.05 -38.37
C SER A 1 18.72 58.79 -38.08
N ALA A 2 18.41 58.13 -36.97
CA ALA A 2 18.96 56.84 -36.64
C ALA A 2 17.78 55.86 -36.39
N LEU A 3 17.74 54.81 -37.19
CA LEU A 3 16.80 53.73 -37.10
C LEU A 3 17.19 52.81 -35.90
N PRO A 4 16.21 52.30 -35.15
CA PRO A 4 16.52 51.32 -34.10
C PRO A 4 16.62 49.91 -34.68
N CYS A 5 17.69 49.23 -34.28
CA CYS A 5 18.01 47.87 -34.59
C CYS A 5 17.03 46.93 -33.88
N ALA A 6 16.26 46.16 -34.61
CA ALA A 6 15.37 45.14 -34.08
C ALA A 6 16.18 43.91 -33.68
N VAL A 7 16.15 43.55 -32.42
CA VAL A 7 16.69 42.29 -31.89
C VAL A 7 15.69 41.15 -32.20
N PRO A 8 16.09 40.08 -32.84
CA PRO A 8 15.19 38.95 -33.09
C PRO A 8 14.93 38.20 -31.78
N LEU A 9 13.66 38.13 -31.37
CA LEU A 9 13.17 37.23 -30.34
C LEU A 9 13.42 35.78 -30.77
N SER A 10 14.42 35.15 -30.18
CA SER A 10 14.62 33.70 -30.32
C SER A 10 13.42 32.98 -29.70
N ARG A 11 12.58 32.40 -30.53
CA ARG A 11 11.59 31.40 -30.13
C ARG A 11 12.36 30.19 -29.60
N ARG A 12 12.47 30.10 -28.27
CA ARG A 12 12.81 28.83 -27.61
C ARG A 12 11.63 27.90 -27.88
N SER A 13 11.78 27.01 -28.82
CA SER A 13 10.92 25.84 -28.97
C SER A 13 11.18 24.96 -27.73
N PHE A 14 10.24 24.93 -26.82
CA PHE A 14 10.16 23.84 -25.86
C PHE A 14 9.80 22.58 -26.64
N ALA A 15 10.81 21.87 -27.11
CA ALA A 15 10.67 20.51 -27.53
C ALA A 15 10.23 19.74 -26.28
N ALA A 16 8.99 19.27 -26.26
CA ALA A 16 8.55 18.33 -25.24
C ALA A 16 9.47 17.10 -25.35
N GLU A 17 10.28 16.85 -24.34
CA GLU A 17 11.07 15.62 -24.27
C GLU A 17 10.09 14.46 -24.46
N ALA A 18 10.38 13.61 -25.45
CA ALA A 18 9.59 12.40 -25.69
C ALA A 18 9.68 11.54 -24.41
N LYS A 19 8.53 11.28 -23.78
CA LYS A 19 8.48 10.44 -22.59
C LYS A 19 9.06 9.07 -22.90
N LYS A 20 9.92 8.58 -22.01
CA LYS A 20 10.45 7.22 -22.10
C LYS A 20 9.28 6.23 -22.07
N VAL A 21 9.33 5.20 -22.89
CA VAL A 21 8.35 4.11 -22.91
C VAL A 21 8.80 3.06 -21.92
N TYR A 22 7.87 2.55 -21.10
CA TYR A 22 8.13 1.43 -20.20
C TYR A 22 8.21 0.13 -21.02
N THR A 23 9.26 -0.64 -20.80
CA THR A 23 9.45 -1.97 -21.40
C THR A 23 9.32 -3.04 -20.32
N ARG A 24 8.54 -4.11 -20.59
CA ARG A 24 8.35 -5.25 -19.66
C ARG A 24 9.41 -6.32 -19.89
N ASP A 25 10.64 -6.01 -19.55
CA ASP A 25 11.76 -6.93 -19.73
C ASP A 25 11.93 -7.93 -18.58
N LYS A 26 11.34 -7.61 -17.43
CA LYS A 26 11.46 -8.40 -16.20
C LYS A 26 10.10 -8.54 -15.50
N PRO A 27 9.90 -9.63 -14.71
CA PRO A 27 8.71 -9.75 -13.87
C PRO A 27 8.59 -8.59 -12.89
N HIS A 28 7.37 -8.09 -12.70
CA HIS A 28 7.06 -7.00 -11.79
C HIS A 28 6.55 -7.52 -10.46
N VAL A 29 7.12 -7.03 -9.35
CA VAL A 29 6.75 -7.38 -7.98
C VAL A 29 6.55 -6.12 -7.16
N ASN A 30 5.49 -6.08 -6.36
CA ASN A 30 5.23 -5.02 -5.41
C ASN A 30 5.76 -5.42 -4.04
N ILE A 31 6.69 -4.65 -3.51
CA ILE A 31 7.26 -4.85 -2.19
C ILE A 31 7.19 -3.55 -1.39
N GLY A 32 7.38 -3.62 -0.09
CA GLY A 32 7.46 -2.40 0.71
C GLY A 32 8.09 -2.62 2.07
N THR A 33 8.33 -1.52 2.75
CA THR A 33 8.88 -1.47 4.11
C THR A 33 7.78 -1.23 5.12
N ILE A 34 7.77 -2.03 6.18
CA ILE A 34 6.90 -1.90 7.35
C ILE A 34 7.75 -1.92 8.62
N GLY A 35 7.22 -1.45 9.73
CA GLY A 35 7.89 -1.44 11.03
C GLY A 35 7.66 -0.14 11.80
N HIS A 36 8.25 -0.05 12.98
CA HIS A 36 8.08 1.07 13.91
C HIS A 36 8.61 2.40 13.35
N VAL A 37 8.11 3.51 13.88
CA VAL A 37 8.66 4.84 13.60
C VAL A 37 10.14 4.89 14.02
N ASP A 38 10.96 5.66 13.31
CA ASP A 38 12.40 5.85 13.54
C ASP A 38 13.28 4.58 13.43
N HIS A 39 12.75 3.44 13.00
CA HIS A 39 13.56 2.24 12.73
C HIS A 39 14.32 2.28 11.39
N GLY A 40 14.11 3.33 10.59
CA GLY A 40 14.89 3.59 9.37
C GLY A 40 14.32 3.00 8.09
N LYS A 41 13.00 2.85 7.98
CA LYS A 41 12.32 2.37 6.76
C LYS A 41 12.64 3.23 5.54
N THR A 42 12.41 4.52 5.65
CA THR A 42 12.68 5.49 4.58
C THR A 42 14.16 5.59 4.25
N THR A 43 15.02 5.52 5.27
CA THR A 43 16.48 5.45 5.09
C THR A 43 16.90 4.21 4.32
N LEU A 44 16.30 3.05 4.61
CA LEU A 44 16.53 1.81 3.89
C LEU A 44 16.07 1.91 2.43
N THR A 45 14.91 2.49 2.19
CA THR A 45 14.39 2.74 0.85
C THR A 45 15.35 3.63 0.04
N ALA A 46 15.83 4.71 0.63
CA ALA A 46 16.84 5.57 0.02
C ALA A 46 18.16 4.83 -0.26
N ALA A 47 18.62 4.00 0.67
CA ALA A 47 19.83 3.20 0.52
C ALA A 47 19.71 2.18 -0.63
N ILE A 48 18.57 1.51 -0.76
CA ILE A 48 18.31 0.57 -1.86
C ILE A 48 18.41 1.31 -3.21
N THR A 49 17.74 2.46 -3.33
CA THR A 49 17.78 3.23 -4.59
C THR A 49 19.18 3.73 -4.92
N LYS A 50 19.98 4.11 -3.92
CA LYS A 50 21.37 4.53 -4.12
C LYS A 50 22.26 3.39 -4.61
N VAL A 51 22.24 2.26 -3.91
CA VAL A 51 23.05 1.08 -4.26
C VAL A 51 22.73 0.59 -5.66
N LEU A 52 21.44 0.51 -6.02
CA LEU A 52 21.03 0.11 -7.35
C LEU A 52 21.24 1.18 -8.42
N SER A 53 21.25 2.45 -8.06
CA SER A 53 21.59 3.55 -8.98
C SER A 53 23.03 3.42 -9.47
N ASP A 54 23.96 3.08 -8.59
CA ASP A 54 25.37 2.85 -8.92
C ASP A 54 25.55 1.67 -9.87
N ALA A 55 24.63 0.69 -9.81
CA ALA A 55 24.56 -0.46 -10.73
C ALA A 55 23.69 -0.24 -11.97
N GLY A 56 23.09 0.97 -12.14
CA GLY A 56 22.20 1.29 -13.26
C GLY A 56 20.77 0.76 -13.14
N GLY A 57 20.37 0.22 -11.99
CA GLY A 57 19.06 -0.39 -11.75
C GLY A 57 18.02 0.53 -11.13
N ALA A 58 18.36 1.77 -10.79
CA ALA A 58 17.44 2.73 -10.18
C ALA A 58 17.85 4.18 -10.43
N ASN A 59 16.93 5.10 -10.14
CA ASN A 59 17.25 6.50 -9.94
C ASN A 59 17.35 6.75 -8.43
N TYR A 60 18.49 7.26 -7.96
CA TYR A 60 18.67 7.57 -6.56
C TYR A 60 17.62 8.55 -6.06
N LYS A 61 16.95 8.20 -4.98
CA LYS A 61 16.01 9.04 -4.24
C LYS A 61 16.57 9.32 -2.86
N LYS A 62 16.73 10.61 -2.54
CA LYS A 62 17.11 11.02 -1.19
C LYS A 62 15.93 10.87 -0.23
N TYR A 63 16.22 10.87 1.06
CA TYR A 63 15.21 10.84 2.11
C TYR A 63 14.13 11.93 1.89
N GLU A 64 14.53 13.17 1.61
CA GLU A 64 13.63 14.30 1.42
C GLU A 64 12.82 14.24 0.11
N ASP A 65 13.23 13.38 -0.84
CA ASP A 65 12.50 13.13 -2.08
C ASP A 65 11.42 12.07 -1.88
N ILE A 66 11.60 11.16 -0.93
CA ILE A 66 10.65 10.12 -0.54
C ILE A 66 9.59 10.75 0.37
N ASP A 67 9.98 11.35 1.49
CA ASP A 67 9.12 12.10 2.40
C ASP A 67 8.99 13.55 1.90
N ASN A 68 8.17 13.75 0.89
CA ASN A 68 8.13 15.01 0.14
C ASN A 68 7.07 16.00 0.62
N ALA A 69 6.04 15.57 1.35
CA ALA A 69 4.99 16.45 1.83
C ALA A 69 5.52 17.47 2.85
N PRO A 70 5.02 18.73 2.84
CA PRO A 70 5.46 19.75 3.79
C PRO A 70 5.35 19.32 5.27
N GLU A 71 4.30 18.57 5.61
CA GLU A 71 4.10 18.06 6.96
C GLU A 71 5.10 16.96 7.33
N GLU A 72 5.48 16.09 6.38
CA GLU A 72 6.50 15.06 6.55
C GLU A 72 7.86 15.69 6.84
N LYS A 73 8.23 16.69 6.05
CA LYS A 73 9.48 17.44 6.24
C LYS A 73 9.51 18.20 7.56
N ALA A 74 8.39 18.78 7.99
CA ALA A 74 8.30 19.53 9.24
C ALA A 74 8.37 18.63 10.48
N ARG A 75 7.86 17.42 10.40
CA ARG A 75 7.82 16.45 11.51
C ARG A 75 8.94 15.42 11.48
N GLY A 76 9.61 15.24 10.35
CA GLY A 76 10.64 14.22 10.15
C GLY A 76 10.10 12.79 10.19
N ILE A 77 8.85 12.58 9.84
CA ILE A 77 8.18 11.26 9.82
C ILE A 77 7.40 11.07 8.53
N THR A 78 7.33 9.84 8.05
CA THR A 78 6.51 9.45 6.91
C THR A 78 5.03 9.45 7.30
N ILE A 79 4.21 10.18 6.56
CA ILE A 79 2.76 10.27 6.77
C ILE A 79 2.01 9.49 5.70
N ASN A 80 2.39 9.65 4.43
CA ASN A 80 1.77 8.99 3.30
C ASN A 80 2.65 7.85 2.81
N ALA A 81 2.02 6.79 2.29
CA ALA A 81 2.77 5.76 1.58
C ALA A 81 3.40 6.36 0.32
N SER A 82 4.70 6.21 0.17
CA SER A 82 5.47 6.72 -0.96
C SER A 82 5.91 5.57 -1.86
N HIS A 83 5.89 5.78 -3.18
CA HIS A 83 6.24 4.75 -4.15
C HIS A 83 7.54 5.10 -4.88
N VAL A 84 8.46 4.15 -4.91
CA VAL A 84 9.69 4.23 -5.69
C VAL A 84 9.84 2.99 -6.57
N GLU A 85 10.56 3.11 -7.68
CA GLU A 85 10.88 1.97 -8.54
C GLU A 85 12.37 1.65 -8.51
N TYR A 86 12.70 0.38 -8.61
CA TYR A 86 14.04 -0.10 -8.87
C TYR A 86 14.04 -1.47 -9.54
N THR A 87 15.16 -1.82 -10.11
CA THR A 87 15.34 -3.06 -10.85
C THR A 87 16.60 -3.78 -10.36
N THR A 88 16.44 -5.05 -10.05
CA THR A 88 17.55 -5.97 -9.83
C THR A 88 17.94 -6.66 -11.14
N ALA A 89 18.91 -7.56 -11.11
CA ALA A 89 19.24 -8.38 -12.28
C ALA A 89 18.03 -9.20 -12.78
N ASN A 90 17.14 -9.62 -11.87
CA ASN A 90 16.08 -10.59 -12.14
C ASN A 90 14.67 -9.98 -12.21
N ARG A 91 14.40 -8.87 -11.51
CA ARG A 91 13.05 -8.36 -11.31
C ARG A 91 12.98 -6.83 -11.36
N HIS A 92 11.79 -6.34 -11.70
CA HIS A 92 11.41 -4.95 -11.54
C HIS A 92 10.52 -4.82 -10.29
N TYR A 93 10.87 -3.88 -9.41
CA TYR A 93 10.14 -3.64 -8.16
C TYR A 93 9.46 -2.28 -8.16
N ALA A 94 8.20 -2.27 -7.72
CA ALA A 94 7.58 -1.09 -7.13
C ALA A 94 7.68 -1.24 -5.61
N HIS A 95 8.32 -0.29 -4.97
CA HIS A 95 8.55 -0.30 -3.53
C HIS A 95 7.68 0.76 -2.87
N THR A 96 6.89 0.35 -1.90
CA THR A 96 6.04 1.23 -1.09
C THR A 96 6.68 1.45 0.26
N ASP A 97 7.07 2.69 0.55
CA ASP A 97 7.53 3.09 1.89
C ASP A 97 6.33 3.46 2.75
N CYS A 98 6.07 2.67 3.81
CA CYS A 98 4.90 2.83 4.66
C CYS A 98 5.19 3.69 5.88
N PRO A 99 4.22 4.53 6.33
CA PRO A 99 4.35 5.25 7.59
C PRO A 99 4.49 4.29 8.78
N GLY A 100 5.29 4.69 9.76
CA GLY A 100 5.53 3.91 10.98
C GLY A 100 4.69 4.36 12.17
N HIS A 101 4.18 5.59 12.16
CA HIS A 101 3.50 6.19 13.29
C HIS A 101 2.05 5.72 13.43
N ALA A 102 1.61 5.47 14.66
CA ALA A 102 0.27 4.94 14.97
C ALA A 102 -0.88 5.80 14.40
N ASP A 103 -0.73 7.11 14.30
CA ASP A 103 -1.76 8.01 13.76
C ASP A 103 -2.01 7.81 12.26
N TYR A 104 -1.06 7.18 11.55
CA TYR A 104 -1.12 7.00 10.09
C TYR A 104 -1.32 5.54 9.65
N VAL A 105 -1.77 4.68 10.56
CA VAL A 105 -2.03 3.25 10.29
C VAL A 105 -2.99 3.06 9.11
N LYS A 106 -3.93 3.97 8.89
CA LYS A 106 -4.80 3.96 7.71
C LYS A 106 -4.00 3.95 6.39
N ASN A 107 -2.99 4.79 6.29
CA ASN A 107 -2.14 4.88 5.10
C ASN A 107 -1.23 3.64 4.98
N MET A 108 -0.79 3.10 6.11
CA MET A 108 -0.06 1.84 6.16
C MET A 108 -0.91 0.67 5.64
N ILE A 109 -2.15 0.54 6.09
CA ILE A 109 -3.08 -0.51 5.62
C ILE A 109 -3.27 -0.44 4.10
N THR A 110 -3.51 0.76 3.57
CA THR A 110 -3.67 0.96 2.13
C THR A 110 -2.42 0.59 1.34
N GLY A 111 -1.24 1.01 1.82
CA GLY A 111 0.03 0.69 1.17
C GLY A 111 0.34 -0.82 1.20
N THR A 112 0.11 -1.46 2.35
CA THR A 112 0.39 -2.88 2.54
C THR A 112 -0.56 -3.79 1.74
N ALA A 113 -1.80 -3.37 1.52
CA ALA A 113 -2.79 -4.15 0.77
C ALA A 113 -2.37 -4.49 -0.67
N GLN A 114 -1.39 -3.78 -1.20
CA GLN A 114 -0.93 -3.93 -2.58
C GLN A 114 0.41 -4.68 -2.69
N MET A 115 1.00 -5.08 -1.58
CA MET A 115 2.29 -5.75 -1.54
C MET A 115 2.17 -7.24 -1.81
N ASP A 116 3.09 -7.76 -2.62
CA ASP A 116 3.29 -9.21 -2.83
C ASP A 116 4.20 -9.80 -1.74
N GLY A 117 5.01 -8.98 -1.11
CA GLY A 117 5.87 -9.27 0.02
C GLY A 117 6.27 -7.99 0.73
N CYS A 118 6.81 -8.08 1.93
CA CYS A 118 7.29 -6.92 2.66
C CYS A 118 8.64 -7.14 3.35
N ILE A 119 9.31 -6.04 3.64
CA ILE A 119 10.52 -5.98 4.44
C ILE A 119 10.15 -5.40 5.79
N LEU A 120 10.26 -6.20 6.84
CA LEU A 120 10.09 -5.73 8.22
C LEU A 120 11.41 -5.11 8.68
N VAL A 121 11.40 -3.83 8.97
CA VAL A 121 12.57 -3.08 9.44
C VAL A 121 12.51 -2.91 10.96
N VAL A 122 13.51 -3.42 11.63
CA VAL A 122 13.65 -3.36 13.09
C VAL A 122 15.00 -2.75 13.43
N ALA A 123 15.03 -1.73 14.28
CA ALA A 123 16.31 -1.18 14.77
C ALA A 123 16.95 -2.14 15.78
N ALA A 124 18.22 -2.45 15.58
CA ALA A 124 18.99 -3.32 16.50
C ALA A 124 19.09 -2.75 17.92
N THR A 125 19.00 -1.42 18.06
CA THR A 125 19.03 -0.71 19.34
C THR A 125 17.77 -0.87 20.18
N ASP A 126 16.63 -1.10 19.52
CA ASP A 126 15.31 -1.00 20.17
C ASP A 126 14.58 -2.36 20.19
N GLY A 127 14.92 -3.27 19.26
CA GLY A 127 14.20 -4.53 19.09
C GLY A 127 12.77 -4.33 18.60
N GLN A 128 11.88 -5.24 18.97
CA GLN A 128 10.46 -5.11 18.63
C GLN A 128 9.81 -3.97 19.44
N MET A 129 8.95 -3.22 18.76
CA MET A 129 8.22 -2.09 19.31
C MET A 129 6.72 -2.24 19.02
N PRO A 130 5.82 -1.47 19.66
CA PRO A 130 4.36 -1.64 19.48
C PRO A 130 3.90 -1.61 18.03
N GLN A 131 4.40 -0.68 17.21
CA GLN A 131 4.03 -0.63 15.79
C GLN A 131 4.66 -1.77 14.97
N THR A 132 5.78 -2.35 15.41
CA THR A 132 6.34 -3.57 14.78
C THR A 132 5.33 -4.70 14.85
N ARG A 133 4.74 -4.91 16.03
CA ARG A 133 3.68 -5.91 16.24
C ARG A 133 2.42 -5.61 15.44
N GLU A 134 1.93 -4.38 15.50
CA GLU A 134 0.72 -3.96 14.78
C GLU A 134 0.88 -4.09 13.26
N HIS A 135 2.00 -3.65 12.70
CA HIS A 135 2.26 -3.74 11.27
C HIS A 135 2.37 -5.18 10.78
N LEU A 136 3.04 -6.04 11.55
CA LEU A 136 3.18 -7.45 11.19
C LEU A 136 1.83 -8.18 11.23
N LEU A 137 1.02 -7.90 12.27
CA LEU A 137 -0.34 -8.40 12.39
C LEU A 137 -1.20 -7.97 11.19
N LEU A 138 -1.19 -6.68 10.87
CA LEU A 138 -1.96 -6.13 9.75
C LEU A 138 -1.50 -6.69 8.40
N ALA A 139 -0.21 -6.80 8.17
CA ALA A 139 0.34 -7.40 6.95
C ALA A 139 -0.16 -8.84 6.77
N ARG A 140 -0.14 -9.64 7.82
CA ARG A 140 -0.66 -11.01 7.80
C ARG A 140 -2.14 -11.07 7.45
N GLN A 141 -2.93 -10.21 8.05
CA GLN A 141 -4.38 -10.18 7.87
C GLN A 141 -4.80 -9.66 6.50
N ILE A 142 -4.06 -8.71 5.95
CA ILE A 142 -4.28 -8.19 4.59
C ILE A 142 -3.92 -9.25 3.53
N GLY A 143 -3.09 -10.24 3.90
CA GLY A 143 -2.73 -11.35 3.04
C GLY A 143 -1.31 -11.29 2.49
N VAL A 144 -0.43 -10.49 3.09
CA VAL A 144 1.01 -10.52 2.80
C VAL A 144 1.62 -11.76 3.48
N GLU A 145 1.96 -12.77 2.69
CA GLU A 145 2.42 -14.06 3.20
C GLU A 145 3.93 -14.14 3.34
N HIS A 146 4.68 -13.30 2.62
CA HIS A 146 6.14 -13.34 2.56
C HIS A 146 6.74 -12.10 3.18
N VAL A 147 7.50 -12.31 4.26
CA VAL A 147 8.21 -11.27 5.01
C VAL A 147 9.69 -11.56 4.99
N VAL A 148 10.50 -10.56 4.72
CA VAL A 148 11.95 -10.56 4.92
C VAL A 148 12.27 -9.56 6.02
N VAL A 149 13.13 -9.91 6.96
CA VAL A 149 13.49 -9.04 8.07
C VAL A 149 14.82 -8.36 7.80
N PHE A 150 14.87 -7.06 8.02
CA PHE A 150 16.10 -6.28 8.02
C PHE A 150 16.30 -5.65 9.40
N ILE A 151 17.30 -6.16 10.13
CA ILE A 151 17.73 -5.59 11.41
C ILE A 151 18.70 -4.45 11.09
N ASN A 152 18.17 -3.23 11.22
CA ASN A 152 18.84 -1.98 10.86
C ASN A 152 19.62 -1.38 12.03
N LYS A 153 20.45 -0.38 11.77
CA LYS A 153 21.29 0.31 12.76
C LYS A 153 22.27 -0.62 13.47
N ALA A 154 22.75 -1.64 12.80
CA ALA A 154 23.75 -2.56 13.38
C ALA A 154 25.09 -1.88 13.70
N ASP A 155 25.39 -0.75 13.05
CA ASP A 155 26.53 0.11 13.32
C ASP A 155 26.50 0.78 14.70
N ALA A 156 25.31 0.92 15.29
CA ALA A 156 25.10 1.49 16.62
C ALA A 156 25.22 0.46 17.75
N VAL A 157 25.40 -0.83 17.45
CA VAL A 157 25.45 -1.92 18.42
C VAL A 157 26.83 -2.59 18.34
N GLU A 158 27.64 -2.48 19.39
CA GLU A 158 28.96 -3.10 19.47
C GLU A 158 28.89 -4.59 19.83
N ASP A 159 27.86 -4.98 20.59
CA ASP A 159 27.69 -6.31 21.13
C ASP A 159 26.94 -7.23 20.13
N LYS A 160 27.61 -8.26 19.67
CA LYS A 160 27.02 -9.26 18.77
C LYS A 160 25.92 -10.08 19.44
N GLU A 161 26.00 -10.32 20.74
CA GLU A 161 24.97 -11.06 21.48
C GLU A 161 23.64 -10.31 21.46
N MET A 162 23.68 -8.96 21.50
CA MET A 162 22.51 -8.13 21.36
C MET A 162 21.81 -8.29 20.00
N LEU A 163 22.58 -8.38 18.92
CA LEU A 163 22.03 -8.63 17.59
C LEU A 163 21.36 -10.00 17.49
N GLU A 164 21.95 -11.02 18.09
CA GLU A 164 21.38 -12.38 18.13
C GLU A 164 20.09 -12.41 18.95
N LEU A 165 20.04 -11.70 20.08
CA LEU A 165 18.83 -11.59 20.89
C LEU A 165 17.69 -10.91 20.14
N VAL A 166 17.96 -9.81 19.43
CA VAL A 166 16.94 -9.13 18.61
C VAL A 166 16.46 -10.05 17.49
N GLU A 167 17.33 -10.83 16.85
CA GLU A 167 16.93 -11.79 15.82
C GLU A 167 15.99 -12.86 16.40
N ILE A 168 16.32 -13.44 17.57
CA ILE A 168 15.48 -14.44 18.25
C ILE A 168 14.10 -13.83 18.59
N GLU A 169 14.08 -12.65 19.17
CA GLU A 169 12.85 -11.94 19.51
C GLU A 169 11.94 -11.73 18.31
N ILE A 170 12.50 -11.34 17.16
CA ILE A 170 11.72 -11.13 15.93
C ILE A 170 11.23 -12.46 15.34
N ARG A 171 12.02 -13.53 15.41
CA ARG A 171 11.58 -14.87 14.98
C ARG A 171 10.43 -15.41 15.82
N GLU A 172 10.45 -15.21 17.13
CA GLU A 172 9.35 -15.54 18.02
C GLU A 172 8.09 -14.74 17.66
N LEU A 173 8.24 -13.43 17.41
CA LEU A 173 7.15 -12.55 17.01
C LEU A 173 6.54 -12.99 15.67
N LEU A 174 7.33 -13.35 14.70
CA LEU A 174 6.86 -13.86 13.40
C LEU A 174 6.03 -15.13 13.58
N THR A 175 6.49 -16.05 14.42
CA THR A 175 5.78 -17.29 14.73
C THR A 175 4.45 -17.01 15.45
N GLU A 176 4.43 -16.07 16.39
CA GLU A 176 3.22 -15.64 17.10
C GLU A 176 2.13 -15.17 16.13
N PHE A 177 2.52 -14.43 15.08
CA PHE A 177 1.57 -13.92 14.06
C PHE A 177 1.36 -14.87 12.86
N GLY A 178 1.81 -16.12 12.96
CA GLY A 178 1.52 -17.16 11.98
C GLY A 178 2.40 -17.14 10.73
N TYR A 179 3.57 -16.51 10.81
CA TYR A 179 4.64 -16.64 9.82
C TYR A 179 5.59 -17.78 10.18
N ASP A 180 6.38 -18.24 9.23
CA ASP A 180 7.45 -19.21 9.50
C ASP A 180 8.66 -18.49 10.09
N GLY A 181 8.67 -18.30 11.41
CA GLY A 181 9.74 -17.58 12.11
C GLY A 181 11.11 -18.25 11.99
N ASP A 182 11.15 -19.58 11.91
CA ASP A 182 12.40 -20.32 11.84
C ASP A 182 13.10 -20.17 10.47
N ASN A 183 12.34 -20.17 9.38
CA ASN A 183 12.87 -20.11 8.01
C ASN A 183 12.79 -18.71 7.37
N THR A 184 12.16 -17.75 8.03
CA THR A 184 12.12 -16.38 7.52
C THR A 184 13.52 -15.79 7.42
N PRO A 185 13.91 -15.26 6.24
CA PRO A 185 15.22 -14.65 6.06
C PRO A 185 15.39 -13.40 6.91
N VAL A 186 16.55 -13.30 7.59
CA VAL A 186 16.95 -12.13 8.37
C VAL A 186 18.28 -11.61 7.85
N VAL A 187 18.33 -10.32 7.57
CA VAL A 187 19.56 -9.61 7.17
C VAL A 187 19.86 -8.56 8.23
N ILE A 188 21.12 -8.52 8.66
CA ILE A 188 21.63 -7.53 9.64
C ILE A 188 22.50 -6.54 8.89
N GLY A 189 22.26 -5.25 9.09
CA GLY A 189 23.03 -4.21 8.42
C GLY A 189 22.69 -2.80 8.90
N SER A 190 23.21 -1.82 8.16
CA SER A 190 22.94 -0.40 8.39
C SER A 190 22.64 0.31 7.09
N ALA A 191 21.41 0.81 6.97
CA ALA A 191 21.00 1.61 5.84
C ALA A 191 21.77 2.95 5.78
N LEU A 192 22.06 3.54 6.93
CA LEU A 192 22.82 4.77 7.00
C LEU A 192 24.26 4.59 6.51
N CYS A 193 24.93 3.51 6.93
CA CYS A 193 26.25 3.16 6.41
C CYS A 193 26.24 2.94 4.91
N ALA A 194 25.22 2.33 4.34
CA ALA A 194 25.10 2.17 2.90
C ALA A 194 25.02 3.52 2.15
N LEU A 195 24.48 4.54 2.78
CA LEU A 195 24.40 5.90 2.23
C LEU A 195 25.70 6.70 2.41
N GLU A 196 26.32 6.64 3.59
CA GLU A 196 27.43 7.51 3.99
C GLU A 196 28.80 6.82 3.88
N GLN A 197 28.83 5.50 4.13
CA GLN A 197 30.04 4.68 4.16
C GLN A 197 29.82 3.39 3.34
N PRO A 198 29.79 3.50 2.00
CA PRO A 198 29.41 2.36 1.14
C PRO A 198 30.21 1.07 1.39
N GLU A 199 31.47 1.20 1.74
CA GLU A 199 32.35 0.04 2.02
C GLU A 199 31.86 -0.83 3.18
N LEU A 200 31.09 -0.26 4.13
CA LEU A 200 30.56 -0.95 5.29
C LEU A 200 29.09 -1.41 5.09
N GLY A 201 28.30 -0.65 4.34
CA GLY A 201 26.86 -0.84 4.29
C GLY A 201 26.31 -1.53 3.04
N VAL A 202 26.95 -1.38 1.88
CA VAL A 202 26.42 -1.84 0.58
C VAL A 202 26.19 -3.34 0.55
N ASN A 203 27.07 -4.14 1.14
CA ASN A 203 26.96 -5.60 1.13
C ASN A 203 25.67 -6.12 1.79
N SER A 204 25.23 -5.49 2.87
CA SER A 204 23.98 -5.85 3.55
C SER A 204 22.75 -5.54 2.70
N ILE A 205 22.76 -4.42 1.99
CA ILE A 205 21.70 -4.04 1.06
C ILE A 205 21.65 -4.98 -0.14
N MET A 206 22.77 -5.31 -0.73
CA MET A 206 22.83 -6.28 -1.83
C MET A 206 22.35 -7.67 -1.39
N LYS A 207 22.76 -8.13 -0.21
CA LYS A 207 22.27 -9.38 0.37
C LYS A 207 20.76 -9.37 0.58
N LEU A 208 20.20 -8.25 1.08
CA LEU A 208 18.75 -8.07 1.23
C LEU A 208 18.04 -8.22 -0.11
N LEU A 209 18.52 -7.56 -1.15
CA LEU A 209 17.92 -7.60 -2.49
C LEU A 209 18.00 -9.00 -3.12
N ASP A 210 19.10 -9.72 -2.97
CA ASP A 210 19.25 -11.09 -3.46
C ASP A 210 18.29 -12.05 -2.74
N ILE A 211 18.10 -11.86 -1.45
CA ILE A 211 17.15 -12.64 -0.65
C ILE A 211 15.71 -12.34 -1.07
N VAL A 212 15.35 -11.07 -1.26
CA VAL A 212 14.02 -10.69 -1.73
C VAL A 212 13.74 -11.28 -3.11
N ASP A 213 14.70 -11.24 -4.02
CA ASP A 213 14.59 -11.84 -5.36
C ASP A 213 14.31 -13.35 -5.32
N SER A 214 14.92 -14.06 -4.37
CA SER A 214 14.79 -15.51 -4.26
C SER A 214 13.65 -15.99 -3.38
N TYR A 215 13.36 -15.28 -2.30
CA TYR A 215 12.39 -15.70 -1.29
C TYR A 215 10.96 -15.31 -1.61
N VAL A 216 10.72 -14.09 -2.10
CA VAL A 216 9.38 -13.65 -2.49
C VAL A 216 9.01 -14.28 -3.83
N PRO A 217 7.96 -15.12 -3.90
CA PRO A 217 7.56 -15.75 -5.15
C PRO A 217 7.01 -14.73 -6.15
N LEU A 218 7.05 -15.08 -7.42
CA LEU A 218 6.36 -14.29 -8.44
C LEU A 218 4.85 -14.40 -8.25
N PRO A 219 4.14 -13.28 -8.10
CA PRO A 219 2.72 -13.30 -7.86
C PRO A 219 1.94 -13.79 -9.08
N LYS A 220 0.88 -14.55 -8.84
CA LYS A 220 -0.08 -14.93 -9.88
C LYS A 220 -1.05 -13.76 -10.09
N ARG A 221 -1.06 -13.19 -11.30
CA ARG A 221 -1.91 -12.04 -11.65
C ARG A 221 -3.19 -12.52 -12.33
N LYS A 222 -4.32 -11.92 -11.96
CA LYS A 222 -5.64 -12.18 -12.55
C LYS A 222 -5.84 -11.31 -13.79
N LEU A 223 -5.26 -11.71 -14.91
CA LEU A 223 -5.28 -10.92 -16.16
C LEU A 223 -6.59 -11.08 -16.94
N ASP A 224 -7.28 -12.21 -16.79
CA ASP A 224 -8.48 -12.56 -17.56
C ASP A 224 -9.77 -11.94 -17.01
N GLU A 225 -9.72 -11.35 -15.81
CA GLU A 225 -10.85 -10.66 -15.20
C GLU A 225 -10.96 -9.21 -15.73
N PRO A 226 -12.16 -8.59 -15.66
CA PRO A 226 -12.31 -7.16 -15.96
C PRO A 226 -11.41 -6.32 -15.07
N PHE A 227 -10.79 -5.27 -15.64
CA PHE A 227 -9.85 -4.46 -14.88
C PHE A 227 -10.51 -3.73 -13.70
N LEU A 228 -9.77 -3.64 -12.61
CA LEU A 228 -10.11 -2.94 -11.39
C LEU A 228 -8.90 -2.21 -10.85
N LEU A 229 -9.00 -0.88 -10.76
CA LEU A 229 -7.97 -0.01 -10.19
C LEU A 229 -8.53 0.73 -8.98
N PRO A 230 -8.21 0.32 -7.75
CA PRO A 230 -8.49 1.12 -6.56
C PRO A 230 -7.72 2.44 -6.60
N ILE A 231 -8.40 3.56 -6.36
CA ILE A 231 -7.81 4.89 -6.44
C ILE A 231 -7.14 5.27 -5.12
N GLU A 232 -5.86 5.58 -5.19
CA GLU A 232 -5.05 6.07 -4.07
C GLU A 232 -4.88 7.58 -4.08
N GLY A 233 -4.67 8.15 -5.26
CA GLY A 233 -4.44 9.56 -5.45
C GLY A 233 -5.13 10.13 -6.66
N VAL A 234 -5.43 11.43 -6.61
CA VAL A 234 -6.04 12.19 -7.72
C VAL A 234 -5.27 13.49 -7.89
N TYR A 235 -4.80 13.73 -9.10
CA TYR A 235 -3.96 14.88 -9.43
C TYR A 235 -4.55 15.63 -10.63
N SER A 236 -4.38 16.93 -10.64
CA SER A 236 -4.70 17.76 -11.82
C SER A 236 -3.41 18.19 -12.49
N ILE A 237 -3.28 17.87 -13.79
CA ILE A 237 -2.15 18.29 -14.58
C ILE A 237 -2.60 19.42 -15.51
N PRO A 238 -2.06 20.64 -15.34
CA PRO A 238 -2.41 21.77 -16.19
C PRO A 238 -2.27 21.45 -17.68
N GLY A 239 -3.32 21.70 -18.46
CA GLY A 239 -3.37 21.45 -19.90
C GLY A 239 -3.53 19.98 -20.33
N ARG A 240 -3.55 19.02 -19.38
CA ARG A 240 -3.73 17.59 -19.68
C ARG A 240 -5.02 16.99 -19.11
N GLY A 241 -5.42 17.40 -17.91
CA GLY A 241 -6.62 16.91 -17.24
C GLY A 241 -6.36 16.24 -15.90
N THR A 242 -7.25 15.35 -15.51
CA THR A 242 -7.19 14.62 -14.23
C THR A 242 -6.45 13.30 -14.41
N VAL A 243 -5.51 13.05 -13.49
CA VAL A 243 -4.79 11.78 -13.38
C VAL A 243 -5.19 11.10 -12.08
N VAL A 244 -5.54 9.83 -12.17
CA VAL A 244 -5.79 8.96 -11.02
C VAL A 244 -4.64 7.98 -10.88
N SER A 245 -4.20 7.72 -9.66
CA SER A 245 -3.13 6.78 -9.37
C SER A 245 -3.60 5.64 -8.48
N GLY A 246 -2.99 4.49 -8.66
CA GLY A 246 -3.24 3.30 -7.87
C GLY A 246 -2.49 2.08 -8.38
N THR A 247 -2.68 0.96 -7.73
CA THR A 247 -2.16 -0.34 -8.14
C THR A 247 -3.28 -1.18 -8.73
N MET A 248 -3.07 -1.69 -9.93
CA MET A 248 -4.06 -2.52 -10.61
C MET A 248 -4.30 -3.82 -9.85
N GLU A 249 -5.51 -4.04 -9.39
CA GLU A 249 -5.88 -5.23 -8.62
C GLU A 249 -6.06 -6.45 -9.53
N LYS A 250 -6.72 -6.28 -10.66
CA LYS A 250 -7.00 -7.33 -11.65
C LYS A 250 -7.23 -6.76 -13.03
N GLY A 251 -7.11 -7.61 -14.03
CA GLY A 251 -7.41 -7.32 -15.43
C GLY A 251 -6.29 -6.61 -16.19
N VAL A 252 -6.65 -6.13 -17.34
CA VAL A 252 -5.78 -5.40 -18.29
C VAL A 252 -6.52 -4.17 -18.77
N ILE A 253 -5.84 -3.03 -18.79
CA ILE A 253 -6.34 -1.77 -19.31
C ILE A 253 -5.46 -1.27 -20.45
N LYS A 254 -6.06 -0.69 -21.47
CA LYS A 254 -5.37 -0.08 -22.61
C LYS A 254 -5.76 1.37 -22.72
N LYS A 255 -4.87 2.16 -23.29
CA LYS A 255 -5.18 3.52 -23.73
C LYS A 255 -6.34 3.49 -24.71
N GLY A 256 -7.34 4.31 -24.48
CA GLY A 256 -8.58 4.36 -25.27
C GLY A 256 -9.74 3.57 -24.68
N ASP A 257 -9.51 2.74 -23.67
CA ASP A 257 -10.58 1.98 -23.02
C ASP A 257 -11.56 2.89 -22.29
N ASP A 258 -12.84 2.54 -22.37
CA ASP A 258 -13.86 3.12 -21.52
C ASP A 258 -13.70 2.66 -20.08
N CYS A 259 -13.92 3.56 -19.16
CA CYS A 259 -13.84 3.26 -17.72
C CYS A 259 -15.01 3.88 -16.95
N GLU A 260 -15.25 3.34 -15.77
CA GLU A 260 -16.25 3.80 -14.83
C GLU A 260 -15.62 3.97 -13.45
N PHE A 261 -15.97 5.07 -12.79
CA PHE A 261 -15.54 5.35 -11.41
C PHE A 261 -16.71 5.12 -10.47
N ILE A 262 -16.51 4.28 -9.46
CA ILE A 262 -17.55 3.90 -8.51
C ILE A 262 -17.06 4.08 -7.08
N GLY A 263 -17.89 4.64 -6.21
CA GLY A 263 -17.66 4.74 -4.77
C GLY A 263 -18.27 6.01 -4.18
N HIS A 264 -18.44 6.03 -2.87
CA HIS A 264 -19.01 7.15 -2.13
C HIS A 264 -20.35 7.65 -2.69
N ASN A 265 -21.22 6.73 -3.07
CA ASN A 265 -22.52 6.97 -3.67
C ASN A 265 -22.47 7.80 -4.96
N ARG A 266 -21.38 7.65 -5.74
CA ARG A 266 -21.18 8.33 -7.03
C ARG A 266 -20.74 7.34 -8.09
N VAL A 267 -21.14 7.59 -9.32
CA VAL A 267 -20.73 6.84 -10.51
C VAL A 267 -20.44 7.83 -11.62
N PHE A 268 -19.26 7.74 -12.20
CA PHE A 268 -18.85 8.56 -13.35
C PHE A 268 -18.31 7.66 -14.46
N LYS A 269 -18.59 8.02 -15.70
CA LYS A 269 -18.02 7.36 -16.90
C LYS A 269 -16.96 8.25 -17.51
N SER A 270 -15.90 7.63 -18.01
CA SER A 270 -14.80 8.32 -18.65
C SER A 270 -14.07 7.42 -19.64
N VAL A 271 -13.04 7.95 -20.26
CA VAL A 271 -12.15 7.24 -21.18
C VAL A 271 -10.70 7.44 -20.71
N VAL A 272 -9.92 6.37 -20.70
CA VAL A 272 -8.49 6.44 -20.41
C VAL A 272 -7.76 6.97 -21.64
N THR A 273 -7.19 8.17 -21.51
CA THR A 273 -6.47 8.83 -22.61
C THR A 273 -4.95 8.66 -22.56
N GLY A 274 -4.44 8.20 -21.43
CA GLY A 274 -3.01 7.91 -21.25
C GLY A 274 -2.77 7.07 -20.01
N ILE A 275 -1.71 6.28 -20.03
CA ILE A 275 -1.27 5.46 -18.92
C ILE A 275 0.21 5.71 -18.70
N GLU A 276 0.62 5.90 -17.46
CA GLU A 276 2.01 6.09 -17.08
C GLU A 276 2.35 5.21 -15.87
N MET A 277 3.55 4.70 -15.83
CA MET A 277 4.13 4.02 -14.69
C MET A 277 5.52 4.60 -14.42
N PHE A 278 5.73 5.19 -13.25
CA PHE A 278 6.99 5.87 -12.87
C PHE A 278 7.49 6.85 -13.94
N HIS A 279 6.60 7.73 -14.40
CA HIS A 279 6.86 8.74 -15.45
C HIS A 279 7.20 8.19 -16.86
N LYS A 280 7.05 6.88 -17.06
CA LYS A 280 7.18 6.23 -18.38
C LYS A 280 5.79 5.95 -18.93
N SER A 281 5.59 6.18 -20.23
CA SER A 281 4.29 5.91 -20.88
C SER A 281 4.10 4.42 -21.16
N LEU A 282 2.85 3.96 -21.04
CA LEU A 282 2.43 2.61 -21.41
C LEU A 282 1.22 2.69 -22.34
N GLU A 283 1.16 1.79 -23.32
CA GLU A 283 -0.05 1.56 -24.11
C GLU A 283 -1.00 0.57 -23.41
N ARG A 284 -0.44 -0.28 -22.56
CA ARG A 284 -1.17 -1.32 -21.83
C ARG A 284 -0.62 -1.48 -20.42
N ALA A 285 -1.51 -1.51 -19.43
CA ALA A 285 -1.20 -1.89 -18.05
C ALA A 285 -1.98 -3.14 -17.64
N GLU A 286 -1.44 -3.88 -16.68
CA GLU A 286 -2.03 -5.13 -16.22
C GLU A 286 -1.99 -5.25 -14.69
N ALA A 287 -2.70 -6.25 -14.15
CA ALA A 287 -2.75 -6.51 -12.71
C ALA A 287 -1.35 -6.51 -12.08
N GLY A 288 -1.21 -5.83 -10.97
CA GLY A 288 0.04 -5.60 -10.25
C GLY A 288 0.78 -4.32 -10.63
N ASP A 289 0.44 -3.65 -11.72
CA ASP A 289 1.11 -2.40 -12.12
C ASP A 289 0.67 -1.23 -11.23
N ASN A 290 1.65 -0.43 -10.81
CA ASN A 290 1.41 0.85 -10.17
C ASN A 290 1.35 1.93 -11.24
N LEU A 291 0.19 2.48 -11.49
CA LEU A 291 -0.01 3.36 -12.62
C LEU A 291 -0.72 4.67 -12.29
N GLY A 292 -0.48 5.65 -13.14
CA GLY A 292 -1.28 6.85 -13.26
C GLY A 292 -2.07 6.79 -14.56
N ALA A 293 -3.38 6.90 -14.50
CA ALA A 293 -4.26 6.95 -15.66
C ALA A 293 -4.78 8.36 -15.87
N LEU A 294 -4.54 8.90 -17.06
CA LEU A 294 -5.12 10.16 -17.51
C LEU A 294 -6.54 9.90 -18.02
N VAL A 295 -7.51 10.59 -17.46
CA VAL A 295 -8.94 10.40 -17.76
C VAL A 295 -9.58 11.67 -18.32
N ARG A 296 -10.53 11.49 -19.24
CA ARG A 296 -11.18 12.58 -19.95
C ARG A 296 -12.43 13.07 -19.22
N GLY A 297 -12.62 14.40 -19.19
CA GLY A 297 -13.89 15.02 -18.83
C GLY A 297 -14.24 14.98 -17.35
N LEU A 298 -13.33 14.53 -16.49
CA LEU A 298 -13.50 14.55 -15.03
C LEU A 298 -12.60 15.59 -14.39
N LYS A 299 -13.14 16.29 -13.41
CA LYS A 299 -12.38 17.21 -12.56
C LYS A 299 -11.80 16.45 -11.36
N ARG A 300 -10.76 17.03 -10.75
CA ARG A 300 -10.15 16.46 -9.54
C ARG A 300 -11.15 16.23 -8.40
N GLU A 301 -12.14 17.09 -8.28
CA GLU A 301 -13.19 17.05 -7.25
C GLU A 301 -14.27 15.97 -7.49
N ASP A 302 -14.39 15.45 -8.72
CA ASP A 302 -15.34 14.40 -9.05
C ASP A 302 -14.86 13.03 -8.52
N VAL A 303 -13.56 12.81 -8.55
CA VAL A 303 -12.92 11.55 -8.14
C VAL A 303 -12.10 11.76 -6.87
N ARG A 304 -12.13 10.81 -5.97
CA ARG A 304 -11.35 10.84 -4.75
C ARG A 304 -10.81 9.47 -4.38
N ARG A 305 -9.84 9.44 -3.48
CA ARG A 305 -9.32 8.21 -2.88
C ARG A 305 -10.47 7.37 -2.32
N GLY A 306 -10.40 6.06 -2.50
CA GLY A 306 -11.39 5.11 -2.08
C GLY A 306 -12.41 4.74 -3.16
N MET A 307 -12.56 5.54 -4.21
CA MET A 307 -13.26 5.10 -5.40
C MET A 307 -12.44 4.06 -6.15
N VAL A 308 -13.08 3.31 -7.03
CA VAL A 308 -12.39 2.40 -7.96
C VAL A 308 -12.66 2.82 -9.39
N MET A 309 -11.66 2.64 -10.25
CA MET A 309 -11.83 2.71 -11.70
C MET A 309 -11.91 1.29 -12.23
N CYS A 310 -12.94 0.98 -12.98
CA CYS A 310 -13.21 -0.36 -13.49
C CYS A 310 -13.73 -0.33 -14.93
N LYS A 311 -13.78 -1.53 -15.53
CA LYS A 311 -14.48 -1.71 -16.80
C LYS A 311 -15.97 -1.40 -16.60
N PRO A 312 -16.62 -0.60 -17.50
CA PRO A 312 -18.01 -0.24 -17.34
C PRO A 312 -18.93 -1.47 -17.17
N GLY A 313 -19.78 -1.42 -16.15
CA GLY A 313 -20.75 -2.49 -15.84
C GLY A 313 -20.15 -3.78 -15.26
N SER A 314 -18.85 -3.83 -14.98
CA SER A 314 -18.17 -5.03 -14.46
C SER A 314 -18.34 -5.24 -12.96
N ILE A 315 -18.60 -4.18 -12.21
CA ILE A 315 -18.77 -4.20 -10.76
C ILE A 315 -19.86 -3.24 -10.33
N LEU A 316 -20.54 -3.57 -9.23
CA LEU A 316 -21.57 -2.73 -8.64
C LEU A 316 -21.19 -2.31 -7.22
N PRO A 317 -21.60 -1.12 -6.78
CA PRO A 317 -21.47 -0.73 -5.40
C PRO A 317 -22.49 -1.50 -4.55
N HIS A 318 -22.06 -1.91 -3.36
CA HIS A 318 -22.90 -2.61 -2.39
C HIS A 318 -22.78 -1.96 -1.02
N ARG A 319 -23.82 -2.13 -0.22
CA ARG A 319 -23.89 -1.55 1.11
C ARG A 319 -23.98 -2.59 2.21
N LYS A 320 -24.52 -3.78 1.92
CA LYS A 320 -24.78 -4.83 2.90
C LYS A 320 -24.14 -6.14 2.48
N VAL A 321 -23.35 -6.72 3.37
CA VAL A 321 -22.64 -7.98 3.12
C VAL A 321 -22.72 -8.90 4.31
N LYS A 322 -22.62 -10.20 4.04
CA LYS A 322 -22.34 -11.24 5.00
C LYS A 322 -20.84 -11.54 4.96
N ALA A 323 -20.23 -11.68 6.09
CA ALA A 323 -18.79 -11.86 6.17
C ALA A 323 -18.41 -12.84 7.26
N GLN A 324 -17.33 -13.58 7.04
CA GLN A 324 -16.64 -14.33 8.07
C GLN A 324 -15.62 -13.40 8.69
N VAL A 325 -15.67 -13.21 10.02
CA VAL A 325 -14.86 -12.24 10.73
C VAL A 325 -14.16 -12.90 11.92
N TYR A 326 -12.85 -12.76 11.96
CA TYR A 326 -12.06 -13.06 13.15
C TYR A 326 -11.88 -11.79 13.98
N VAL A 327 -12.34 -11.84 15.24
CA VAL A 327 -12.23 -10.73 16.17
C VAL A 327 -10.96 -10.92 16.99
N LEU A 328 -10.05 -9.95 16.89
CA LEU A 328 -8.75 -10.02 17.56
C LEU A 328 -8.90 -10.13 19.07
N SER A 329 -8.09 -11.00 19.68
CA SER A 329 -7.98 -11.13 21.13
C SER A 329 -7.30 -9.91 21.75
N LYS A 330 -7.35 -9.83 23.06
CA LYS A 330 -6.66 -8.78 23.82
C LYS A 330 -5.13 -8.87 23.65
N GLU A 331 -4.60 -10.07 23.64
CA GLU A 331 -3.18 -10.37 23.47
C GLU A 331 -2.67 -9.94 22.07
N GLU A 332 -3.53 -10.03 21.07
CA GLU A 332 -3.27 -9.57 19.70
C GLU A 332 -3.45 -8.06 19.52
N GLY A 333 -3.70 -7.31 20.59
CA GLY A 333 -3.92 -5.86 20.53
C GLY A 333 -5.34 -5.43 20.19
N GLY A 334 -6.28 -6.37 20.16
CA GLY A 334 -7.69 -6.13 19.89
C GLY A 334 -8.46 -5.51 21.05
N ARG A 335 -9.77 -5.64 21.03
CA ARG A 335 -10.67 -5.14 22.08
C ARG A 335 -10.53 -5.95 23.37
N HIS A 336 -10.80 -5.29 24.50
CA HIS A 336 -10.91 -5.94 25.79
C HIS A 336 -12.35 -6.33 26.17
N LYS A 337 -13.33 -5.76 25.46
CA LYS A 337 -14.76 -5.93 25.77
C LYS A 337 -15.49 -6.55 24.57
N PRO A 338 -16.50 -7.38 24.80
CA PRO A 338 -17.36 -7.87 23.73
C PRO A 338 -18.12 -6.72 23.07
N PHE A 339 -18.68 -7.00 21.91
CA PHE A 339 -19.62 -6.09 21.24
C PHE A 339 -20.92 -6.83 20.89
N VAL A 340 -21.97 -6.05 20.70
CA VAL A 340 -23.33 -6.51 20.42
C VAL A 340 -23.80 -5.95 19.08
N THR A 341 -24.98 -6.37 18.63
CA THR A 341 -25.67 -5.79 17.47
C THR A 341 -25.74 -4.26 17.56
N ASN A 342 -25.60 -3.58 16.45
CA ASN A 342 -25.49 -2.13 16.28
C ASN A 342 -24.15 -1.51 16.70
N PHE A 343 -23.13 -2.31 16.99
CA PHE A 343 -21.78 -1.80 17.08
C PHE A 343 -21.34 -1.22 15.73
N MET A 344 -20.66 -0.06 15.75
CA MET A 344 -20.29 0.68 14.54
C MET A 344 -18.78 0.90 14.43
N PRO A 345 -18.02 -0.08 13.95
CA PRO A 345 -16.61 0.10 13.61
C PRO A 345 -16.45 0.75 12.24
N VAL A 346 -15.21 1.05 11.86
CA VAL A 346 -14.83 1.45 10.51
C VAL A 346 -14.26 0.25 9.78
N MET A 347 -14.80 -0.03 8.60
CA MET A 347 -14.33 -1.07 7.68
C MET A 347 -13.34 -0.47 6.69
N PHE A 348 -12.20 -1.12 6.55
CA PHE A 348 -11.14 -0.79 5.59
C PHE A 348 -11.04 -1.90 4.55
N SER A 349 -11.15 -1.56 3.30
CA SER A 349 -10.99 -2.50 2.19
C SER A 349 -10.50 -1.78 0.95
N LEU A 350 -9.67 -2.41 0.14
CA LEU A 350 -9.00 -1.76 -0.99
C LEU A 350 -8.31 -0.46 -0.54
N THR A 351 -8.72 0.68 -1.10
CA THR A 351 -8.19 2.01 -0.73
C THR A 351 -9.21 2.87 0.04
N TRP A 352 -10.37 2.31 0.38
CA TRP A 352 -11.44 3.02 1.08
C TRP A 352 -11.59 2.60 2.54
N ASP A 353 -12.19 3.47 3.30
CA ASP A 353 -12.69 3.23 4.64
C ASP A 353 -14.12 3.76 4.75
N MET A 354 -14.98 3.01 5.45
CA MET A 354 -16.37 3.35 5.63
C MET A 354 -16.89 2.87 6.98
N ALA A 355 -17.60 3.73 7.69
CA ALA A 355 -18.31 3.31 8.89
C ALA A 355 -19.32 2.22 8.53
N CYS A 356 -19.37 1.17 9.33
CA CYS A 356 -20.30 0.08 9.14
C CYS A 356 -21.01 -0.25 10.45
N ARG A 357 -22.20 -0.82 10.33
CA ARG A 357 -22.99 -1.33 11.45
C ARG A 357 -22.95 -2.84 11.43
N VAL A 358 -22.66 -3.43 12.58
CA VAL A 358 -22.62 -4.88 12.77
C VAL A 358 -24.00 -5.38 13.19
N THR A 359 -24.47 -6.43 12.55
CA THR A 359 -25.63 -7.22 12.96
C THR A 359 -25.19 -8.65 13.23
N LEU A 360 -25.43 -9.14 14.42
CA LEU A 360 -25.12 -10.47 14.86
C LEU A 360 -26.17 -11.48 14.35
N PRO A 361 -25.82 -12.76 14.18
CA PRO A 361 -26.81 -13.81 13.98
C PRO A 361 -27.82 -13.86 15.15
N SER A 362 -29.06 -14.26 14.86
CA SER A 362 -30.18 -14.26 15.85
C SER A 362 -29.93 -15.11 17.10
N GLU A 363 -29.11 -16.15 16.96
CA GLU A 363 -28.70 -17.06 18.03
C GLU A 363 -27.56 -16.53 18.89
N LYS A 364 -27.01 -15.36 18.58
CA LYS A 364 -25.84 -14.81 19.25
C LYS A 364 -26.11 -13.44 19.83
N GLU A 365 -25.96 -13.31 21.14
CA GLU A 365 -26.20 -12.07 21.85
C GLU A 365 -25.01 -11.11 21.81
N MET A 366 -23.77 -11.65 21.83
CA MET A 366 -22.54 -10.88 21.80
C MET A 366 -21.41 -11.65 21.13
N VAL A 367 -20.38 -10.92 20.72
CA VAL A 367 -19.12 -11.46 20.18
C VAL A 367 -17.98 -11.12 21.13
N MET A 368 -17.24 -12.16 21.54
CA MET A 368 -16.08 -12.02 22.41
C MET A 368 -14.81 -11.79 21.60
N PRO A 369 -13.82 -11.07 22.14
CA PRO A 369 -12.47 -11.05 21.56
C PRO A 369 -11.90 -12.47 21.42
N GLY A 370 -11.26 -12.76 20.28
CA GLY A 370 -10.71 -14.07 19.94
C GLY A 370 -11.69 -15.02 19.21
N GLU A 371 -12.91 -14.60 18.98
CA GLU A 371 -13.89 -15.42 18.25
C GLU A 371 -13.79 -15.26 16.74
N ASP A 372 -14.00 -16.36 16.04
CA ASP A 372 -14.27 -16.41 14.59
C ASP A 372 -15.78 -16.60 14.39
N THR A 373 -16.42 -15.65 13.73
CA THR A 373 -17.88 -15.63 13.63
C THR A 373 -18.37 -15.02 12.33
N GLN A 374 -19.56 -15.39 11.94
CA GLN A 374 -20.25 -14.81 10.80
C GLN A 374 -21.03 -13.56 11.25
N LEU A 375 -20.84 -12.46 10.52
CA LEU A 375 -21.49 -11.18 10.80
C LEU A 375 -22.16 -10.65 9.53
N THR A 376 -23.22 -9.87 9.73
CA THR A 376 -23.76 -8.99 8.70
C THR A 376 -23.23 -7.59 8.92
N LEU A 377 -22.64 -7.01 7.88
CA LEU A 377 -22.09 -5.65 7.92
C LEU A 377 -22.84 -4.77 6.95
N THR A 378 -23.36 -3.63 7.46
CA THR A 378 -24.06 -2.64 6.65
C THR A 378 -23.21 -1.37 6.63
N LEU A 379 -22.75 -0.95 5.44
CA LEU A 379 -21.99 0.28 5.26
C LEU A 379 -22.87 1.52 5.32
N ARG A 380 -22.30 2.63 5.75
CA ARG A 380 -23.00 3.92 5.75
C ARG A 380 -23.34 4.41 4.34
N GLN A 381 -22.45 4.14 3.38
CA GLN A 381 -22.64 4.44 1.95
C GLN A 381 -22.21 3.24 1.10
N PRO A 382 -22.82 3.05 -0.08
CA PRO A 382 -22.39 2.01 -1.00
C PRO A 382 -20.92 2.19 -1.41
N MET A 383 -20.15 1.10 -1.34
CA MET A 383 -18.77 1.00 -1.78
C MET A 383 -18.59 -0.25 -2.63
N VAL A 384 -17.49 -0.34 -3.34
CA VAL A 384 -17.18 -1.53 -4.13
C VAL A 384 -16.85 -2.69 -3.20
N LEU A 385 -17.67 -3.72 -3.26
CA LEU A 385 -17.55 -4.96 -2.50
C LEU A 385 -17.83 -6.15 -3.42
N GLU A 386 -16.98 -7.17 -3.34
CA GLU A 386 -17.13 -8.44 -4.04
C GLU A 386 -17.01 -9.60 -3.07
N LYS A 387 -17.58 -10.76 -3.43
CA LYS A 387 -17.33 -12.02 -2.69
C LYS A 387 -15.83 -12.34 -2.71
N GLY A 388 -15.30 -12.75 -1.57
CA GLY A 388 -13.89 -13.03 -1.41
C GLY A 388 -13.02 -11.80 -1.14
N GLN A 389 -13.59 -10.61 -1.08
CA GLN A 389 -12.84 -9.39 -0.75
C GLN A 389 -12.50 -9.35 0.72
N ARG A 390 -11.22 -9.09 1.02
CA ARG A 390 -10.71 -8.96 2.39
C ARG A 390 -10.94 -7.55 2.92
N PHE A 391 -11.12 -7.45 4.22
CA PHE A 391 -11.26 -6.18 4.92
C PHE A 391 -10.75 -6.27 6.36
N THR A 392 -10.53 -5.11 6.94
CA THR A 392 -10.13 -4.93 8.34
C THR A 392 -11.14 -4.03 9.04
N LEU A 393 -11.50 -4.38 10.28
CA LEU A 393 -12.36 -3.56 11.13
C LEU A 393 -11.53 -2.85 12.19
N ARG A 394 -11.77 -1.55 12.35
CA ARG A 394 -11.11 -0.71 13.34
C ARG A 394 -12.14 0.01 14.21
N ASP A 395 -11.79 0.18 15.48
CA ASP A 395 -12.52 0.99 16.45
C ASP A 395 -11.55 2.02 17.04
N GLY A 396 -11.75 3.29 16.65
CA GLY A 396 -10.80 4.35 16.96
C GLY A 396 -9.41 4.04 16.39
N ASN A 397 -8.42 3.95 17.26
CA ASN A 397 -7.02 3.71 16.91
C ASN A 397 -6.61 2.21 16.95
N ARG A 398 -7.56 1.29 17.13
CA ARG A 398 -7.27 -0.15 17.25
C ARG A 398 -7.87 -0.95 16.11
N THR A 399 -7.11 -1.89 15.60
CA THR A 399 -7.63 -2.97 14.77
C THR A 399 -8.32 -3.99 15.68
N ILE A 400 -9.59 -4.27 15.38
CA ILE A 400 -10.42 -5.14 16.22
C ILE A 400 -10.78 -6.46 15.55
N GLY A 401 -10.66 -6.53 14.24
CA GLY A 401 -10.97 -7.74 13.51
C GLY A 401 -10.55 -7.65 12.06
N THR A 402 -10.57 -8.81 11.43
CA THR A 402 -10.34 -8.97 10.00
C THR A 402 -11.36 -9.94 9.44
N GLY A 403 -11.71 -9.79 8.18
CA GLY A 403 -12.73 -10.63 7.60
C GLY A 403 -12.64 -10.79 6.09
N LEU A 404 -13.49 -11.67 5.62
CA LEU A 404 -13.69 -11.99 4.22
C LEU A 404 -15.17 -11.89 3.90
N VAL A 405 -15.52 -11.18 2.83
CA VAL A 405 -16.90 -11.10 2.33
C VAL A 405 -17.32 -12.45 1.77
N THR A 406 -18.37 -13.03 2.32
CA THR A 406 -18.90 -14.32 1.88
C THR A 406 -20.09 -14.16 0.93
N ASP A 407 -20.95 -13.17 1.17
CA ASP A 407 -22.14 -12.91 0.36
C ASP A 407 -22.48 -11.44 0.31
N ILE A 408 -23.07 -11.05 -0.82
CA ILE A 408 -23.67 -9.71 -0.99
C ILE A 408 -25.16 -9.82 -0.64
N LEU A 409 -25.64 -8.92 0.23
CA LEU A 409 -27.02 -8.90 0.67
C LEU A 409 -27.77 -7.67 0.14
N GLN A 410 -29.08 -7.77 0.06
CA GLN A 410 -29.94 -6.64 -0.29
C GLN A 410 -30.15 -5.73 0.93
N VAL A 411 -30.17 -4.43 0.68
CA VAL A 411 -30.48 -3.40 1.69
C VAL A 411 -31.99 -3.40 1.94
N THR A 412 -32.39 -3.27 3.21
CA THR A 412 -33.78 -3.13 3.65
C THR A 412 -34.03 -1.73 4.18
N ASP A 413 -35.30 -1.30 4.32
CA ASP A 413 -35.65 0.03 4.85
C ASP A 413 -35.14 0.23 6.28
N GLU A 414 -34.97 -0.84 7.06
CA GLU A 414 -34.39 -0.81 8.40
C GLU A 414 -32.89 -0.41 8.41
N ASP A 415 -32.19 -0.66 7.32
CA ASP A 415 -30.76 -0.34 7.20
C ASP A 415 -30.49 1.16 7.10
N ASP A 416 -31.51 1.97 6.74
CA ASP A 416 -31.40 3.43 6.66
C ASP A 416 -31.66 4.15 7.99
N THR A 417 -32.19 3.43 8.96
CA THR A 417 -32.45 3.97 10.29
C THR A 417 -31.21 3.87 11.20
N ASN A 418 -31.07 4.86 12.10
CA ASN A 418 -30.05 4.86 13.18
C ASN A 418 -28.56 4.92 12.75
N TRP A 419 -28.22 5.82 11.88
CA TRP A 419 -26.82 6.20 11.63
C TRP A 419 -26.39 7.41 12.47
N GLY A 420 -26.72 7.48 13.73
CA GLY A 420 -26.25 8.43 14.74
C GLY A 420 -26.01 9.88 14.30
#